data_d8fd56ce625e9c39c3ccf1d7ce944cff
#
_entry.id   d8fd56ce625e9c39c3ccf1d7ce944cff
#
_cell.length_a   1.000
_cell.length_b   1.000
_cell.length_c   1.000
_cell.angle_alpha   90.00
_cell.angle_beta   90.00
_cell.angle_gamma   90.00
#
_symmetry.space_group_name_H-M   'P 1'
#
loop_
_entity.id
_entity.type
_entity.pdbx_description
1 polymer ?
#
loop_
_entity_poly.entity_id
_entity_poly.type
_entity_poly.pdbx_seq_one_letter_code
_entity_poly.pdbx_strand_id
1 'polypeptide(L)'
;MMEINKFIDHTILKATAKKEDIKKLCEEAKKYDFFSVCVNGANVRYAYEQLKHSDVKVAAVVGFPLGAMSKDAKVFEARKAIEDGASEIDMVINIGALKDGEFDYVENEIREIKETIGNNVLKVIIETCYLTDEEKKKACELSLNAKADFVKTSTGFGTGGATFEDVKLMKSVVGDKAQVKASGGVKYLETAKKYIELGATRLGTSSGIAIVMGLESEKAGY
;
A
#
# COMPACT_ATOMS: atom_id res chain seq x y z
N MET A 1 13.21 6.05 -21.36
CA MET A 1 12.08 5.09 -21.26
C MET A 1 11.76 4.98 -19.76
N MET A 2 10.48 5.04 -19.36
CA MET A 2 10.10 4.97 -17.95
C MET A 2 10.45 3.58 -17.39
N GLU A 3 11.20 3.52 -16.29
CA GLU A 3 11.52 2.25 -15.61
C GLU A 3 10.34 1.85 -14.71
N ILE A 4 9.29 1.26 -15.32
CA ILE A 4 8.04 0.94 -14.63
C ILE A 4 8.22 -0.01 -13.45
N ASN A 5 9.26 -0.85 -13.46
CA ASN A 5 9.62 -1.75 -12.37
C ASN A 5 9.85 -0.99 -11.04
N LYS A 6 10.39 0.22 -11.08
CA LYS A 6 10.62 1.07 -9.91
C LYS A 6 9.35 1.67 -9.31
N PHE A 7 8.20 1.50 -9.95
CA PHE A 7 6.90 1.87 -9.39
C PHE A 7 6.20 0.69 -8.70
N ILE A 8 6.73 -0.55 -8.78
CA ILE A 8 6.02 -1.76 -8.36
C ILE A 8 6.37 -2.15 -6.92
N ASP A 9 5.31 -2.25 -6.08
CA ASP A 9 5.32 -3.02 -4.85
C ASP A 9 4.75 -4.41 -5.17
N HIS A 10 5.65 -5.41 -5.34
CA HIS A 10 5.26 -6.77 -5.68
C HIS A 10 4.61 -7.45 -4.48
N THR A 11 3.33 -7.84 -4.61
CA THR A 11 2.45 -8.04 -3.45
C THR A 11 1.93 -9.47 -3.35
N ILE A 12 1.98 -10.04 -2.13
CA ILE A 12 1.29 -11.26 -1.76
C ILE A 12 0.69 -11.13 -0.35
N LEU A 13 -0.65 -11.12 -0.24
CA LEU A 13 -1.39 -10.88 1.01
C LEU A 13 -2.44 -11.96 1.31
N LYS A 14 -2.57 -12.99 0.47
CA LYS A 14 -3.51 -14.11 0.71
C LYS A 14 -3.17 -14.82 2.03
N ALA A 15 -4.19 -15.17 2.80
CA ALA A 15 -4.04 -15.86 4.09
C ALA A 15 -3.32 -17.22 3.99
N THR A 16 -3.34 -17.84 2.80
CA THR A 16 -2.72 -19.13 2.53
C THR A 16 -1.28 -19.05 2.02
N ALA A 17 -0.66 -17.85 2.01
CA ALA A 17 0.71 -17.68 1.55
C ALA A 17 1.70 -18.47 2.42
N LYS A 18 2.49 -19.33 1.80
CA LYS A 18 3.51 -20.14 2.44
C LYS A 18 4.89 -19.46 2.34
N LYS A 19 5.86 -19.98 3.08
CA LYS A 19 7.26 -19.48 3.00
C LYS A 19 7.85 -19.58 1.60
N GLU A 20 7.49 -20.63 0.84
CA GLU A 20 7.92 -20.78 -0.54
C GLU A 20 7.37 -19.69 -1.44
N ASP A 21 6.12 -19.27 -1.22
CA ASP A 21 5.49 -18.17 -1.96
C ASP A 21 6.20 -16.84 -1.67
N ILE A 22 6.53 -16.58 -0.39
CA ILE A 22 7.27 -15.38 0.02
C ILE A 22 8.69 -15.38 -0.55
N LYS A 23 9.38 -16.53 -0.52
CA LYS A 23 10.71 -16.66 -1.12
C LYS A 23 10.68 -16.36 -2.60
N LYS A 24 9.72 -16.94 -3.33
CA LYS A 24 9.52 -16.69 -4.76
C LYS A 24 9.24 -15.22 -5.04
N LEU A 25 8.37 -14.56 -4.25
CA LEU A 25 8.08 -13.13 -4.35
C LEU A 25 9.38 -12.29 -4.26
N CYS A 26 10.24 -12.61 -3.28
CA CYS A 26 11.51 -11.91 -3.09
C CYS A 26 12.51 -12.16 -4.22
N GLU A 27 12.59 -13.39 -4.74
CA GLU A 27 13.43 -13.73 -5.90
C GLU A 27 12.97 -13.00 -7.17
N GLU A 28 11.66 -12.95 -7.41
CA GLU A 28 11.04 -12.20 -8.49
C GLU A 28 11.35 -10.70 -8.35
N ALA A 29 11.19 -10.13 -7.16
CA ALA A 29 11.45 -8.71 -6.91
C ALA A 29 12.92 -8.33 -7.17
N LYS A 30 13.87 -9.17 -6.77
CA LYS A 30 15.31 -8.99 -7.09
C LYS A 30 15.57 -9.09 -8.58
N LYS A 31 15.00 -10.12 -9.24
CA LYS A 31 15.25 -10.40 -10.66
C LYS A 31 14.74 -9.27 -11.56
N TYR A 32 13.58 -8.71 -11.25
CA TYR A 32 12.94 -7.65 -12.04
C TYR A 32 13.20 -6.25 -11.48
N ASP A 33 14.02 -6.16 -10.44
CA ASP A 33 14.43 -4.92 -9.80
C ASP A 33 13.23 -4.04 -9.39
N PHE A 34 12.22 -4.68 -8.74
CA PHE A 34 11.06 -3.97 -8.22
C PHE A 34 11.43 -3.08 -7.04
N PHE A 35 10.60 -2.08 -6.75
CA PHE A 35 10.86 -1.15 -5.65
C PHE A 35 10.76 -1.86 -4.30
N SER A 36 9.70 -2.62 -4.07
CA SER A 36 9.48 -3.35 -2.82
C SER A 36 8.73 -4.66 -3.03
N VAL A 37 8.74 -5.49 -1.98
CA VAL A 37 7.72 -6.51 -1.75
C VAL A 37 6.73 -6.03 -0.70
N CYS A 38 5.45 -6.42 -0.81
CA CYS A 38 4.42 -6.10 0.18
C CYS A 38 3.81 -7.39 0.74
N VAL A 39 3.89 -7.55 2.07
CA VAL A 39 3.52 -8.79 2.76
C VAL A 39 2.73 -8.53 4.05
N ASN A 40 2.06 -9.56 4.58
CA ASN A 40 1.47 -9.53 5.92
C ASN A 40 2.57 -9.52 7.01
N GLY A 41 2.26 -8.95 8.17
CA GLY A 41 3.20 -8.76 9.30
C GLY A 41 3.98 -10.03 9.70
N ALA A 42 3.32 -11.19 9.72
CA ALA A 42 3.96 -12.48 10.05
C ALA A 42 5.08 -12.91 9.08
N ASN A 43 5.12 -12.34 7.87
CA ASN A 43 6.09 -12.67 6.83
C ASN A 43 7.24 -11.67 6.70
N VAL A 44 7.18 -10.54 7.43
CA VAL A 44 8.15 -9.43 7.29
C VAL A 44 9.58 -9.88 7.57
N ARG A 45 9.82 -10.52 8.72
CA ARG A 45 11.16 -11.00 9.08
C ARG A 45 11.73 -11.94 8.01
N TYR A 46 10.91 -12.86 7.52
CA TYR A 46 11.36 -13.80 6.50
C TYR A 46 11.66 -13.10 5.16
N ALA A 47 10.80 -12.18 4.72
CA ALA A 47 11.04 -11.39 3.50
C ALA A 47 12.31 -10.53 3.65
N TYR A 48 12.51 -9.87 4.78
CA TYR A 48 13.71 -9.09 5.07
C TYR A 48 14.98 -9.94 4.94
N GLU A 49 15.01 -11.13 5.54
CA GLU A 49 16.18 -12.03 5.44
C GLU A 49 16.49 -12.45 3.98
N GLN A 50 15.44 -12.60 3.13
CA GLN A 50 15.64 -12.89 1.70
C GLN A 50 16.17 -11.69 0.91
N LEU A 51 15.95 -10.45 1.38
CA LEU A 51 16.21 -9.20 0.65
C LEU A 51 17.34 -8.34 1.22
N LYS A 52 17.88 -8.65 2.41
CA LYS A 52 18.85 -7.80 3.14
C LYS A 52 20.13 -7.43 2.38
N HIS A 53 20.44 -8.12 1.30
CA HIS A 53 21.59 -7.84 0.42
C HIS A 53 21.17 -7.31 -0.96
N SER A 54 19.98 -6.71 -1.04
CA SER A 54 19.45 -6.08 -2.25
C SER A 54 18.86 -4.70 -1.93
N ASP A 55 18.56 -3.91 -2.96
CA ASP A 55 17.92 -2.59 -2.82
C ASP A 55 16.40 -2.68 -2.65
N VAL A 56 15.81 -3.87 -2.84
CA VAL A 56 14.37 -4.10 -2.72
C VAL A 56 13.90 -3.90 -1.29
N LYS A 57 12.92 -3.02 -1.09
CA LYS A 57 12.35 -2.70 0.23
C LYS A 57 11.32 -3.73 0.67
N VAL A 58 11.05 -3.78 1.98
CA VAL A 58 9.95 -4.57 2.55
C VAL A 58 8.89 -3.62 3.06
N ALA A 59 7.68 -3.72 2.48
CA ALA A 59 6.48 -3.07 2.96
C ALA A 59 5.61 -4.08 3.73
N ALA A 60 5.06 -3.67 4.87
CA ALA A 60 4.15 -4.47 5.66
C ALA A 60 2.77 -3.82 5.73
N VAL A 61 1.70 -4.62 5.61
CA VAL A 61 0.34 -4.13 5.87
C VAL A 61 0.04 -4.13 7.36
N VAL A 62 -0.77 -3.15 7.81
CA VAL A 62 -1.17 -2.95 9.22
C VAL A 62 -2.67 -2.67 9.32
N GLY A 63 -3.35 -3.27 10.29
CA GLY A 63 -4.81 -3.18 10.43
C GLY A 63 -5.57 -3.79 9.25
N PHE A 64 -4.94 -4.70 8.55
CA PHE A 64 -5.34 -5.13 7.22
C PHE A 64 -6.19 -6.44 7.25
N PRO A 65 -7.23 -6.59 6.40
CA PRO A 65 -7.65 -5.60 5.39
C PRO A 65 -8.76 -4.63 5.86
N LEU A 66 -9.36 -4.83 7.04
CA LEU A 66 -10.59 -4.18 7.45
C LEU A 66 -10.41 -2.78 8.07
N GLY A 67 -9.24 -2.46 8.61
CA GLY A 67 -9.02 -1.22 9.34
C GLY A 67 -9.77 -1.11 10.69
N ALA A 68 -10.55 -2.12 11.07
CA ALA A 68 -11.51 -2.08 12.18
C ALA A 68 -10.94 -2.52 13.54
N MET A 69 -9.64 -2.81 13.63
CA MET A 69 -9.02 -3.11 14.90
C MET A 69 -8.72 -1.83 15.70
N SER A 70 -8.47 -1.95 17.00
CA SER A 70 -8.14 -0.80 17.83
C SER A 70 -6.87 -0.10 17.37
N LYS A 71 -6.81 1.20 17.58
CA LYS A 71 -5.63 2.03 17.27
C LYS A 71 -4.36 1.46 17.90
N ASP A 72 -4.40 1.12 19.20
CA ASP A 72 -3.22 0.60 19.92
C ASP A 72 -2.69 -0.71 19.31
N ALA A 73 -3.60 -1.58 18.83
CA ALA A 73 -3.21 -2.81 18.15
C ALA A 73 -2.50 -2.51 16.82
N LYS A 74 -2.98 -1.53 16.04
CA LYS A 74 -2.30 -1.10 14.80
C LYS A 74 -0.94 -0.47 15.08
N VAL A 75 -0.83 0.36 16.11
CA VAL A 75 0.45 0.96 16.55
C VAL A 75 1.46 -0.12 16.94
N PHE A 76 1.01 -1.12 17.71
CA PHE A 76 1.86 -2.26 18.08
C PHE A 76 2.29 -3.06 16.84
N GLU A 77 1.35 -3.36 15.93
CA GLU A 77 1.63 -4.10 14.70
C GLU A 77 2.64 -3.35 13.81
N ALA A 78 2.49 -2.03 13.66
CA ALA A 78 3.41 -1.20 12.90
C ALA A 78 4.83 -1.21 13.50
N ARG A 79 4.95 -1.03 14.82
CA ARG A 79 6.23 -1.12 15.54
C ARG A 79 6.90 -2.46 15.31
N LYS A 80 6.14 -3.55 15.49
CA LYS A 80 6.65 -4.91 15.32
C LYS A 80 7.11 -5.17 13.88
N ALA A 81 6.39 -4.66 12.87
CA ALA A 81 6.79 -4.78 11.48
C ALA A 81 8.13 -4.09 11.19
N ILE A 82 8.36 -2.88 11.76
CA ILE A 82 9.65 -2.17 11.63
C ILE A 82 10.77 -2.95 12.33
N GLU A 83 10.56 -3.44 13.55
CA GLU A 83 11.53 -4.28 14.26
C GLU A 83 11.90 -5.55 13.49
N ASP A 84 10.98 -6.10 12.72
CA ASP A 84 11.18 -7.27 11.87
C ASP A 84 11.83 -6.95 10.51
N GLY A 85 12.09 -5.66 10.22
CA GLY A 85 12.85 -5.23 9.06
C GLY A 85 12.04 -4.60 7.93
N ALA A 86 10.75 -4.28 8.16
CA ALA A 86 10.01 -3.44 7.21
C ALA A 86 10.56 -2.01 7.21
N SER A 87 10.62 -1.37 6.06
CA SER A 87 10.96 0.04 5.89
C SER A 87 9.76 0.89 5.45
N GLU A 88 8.64 0.24 5.14
CA GLU A 88 7.40 0.88 4.70
C GLU A 88 6.20 0.19 5.36
N ILE A 89 5.22 0.97 5.79
CA ILE A 89 3.97 0.49 6.39
C ILE A 89 2.78 0.95 5.55
N ASP A 90 1.93 0.01 5.15
CA ASP A 90 0.67 0.26 4.45
C ASP A 90 -0.48 0.02 5.46
N MET A 91 -0.91 1.04 6.20
CA MET A 91 -2.01 0.92 7.18
C MET A 91 -3.39 1.13 6.55
N VAL A 92 -4.41 0.45 7.07
CA VAL A 92 -5.80 0.72 6.72
C VAL A 92 -6.44 1.61 7.79
N ILE A 93 -7.10 2.72 7.37
CA ILE A 93 -7.83 3.60 8.30
C ILE A 93 -9.03 2.87 8.93
N ASN A 94 -9.52 3.38 10.06
CA ASN A 94 -10.83 2.98 10.57
C ASN A 94 -11.93 3.63 9.72
N ILE A 95 -12.43 2.87 8.73
CA ILE A 95 -13.44 3.35 7.76
C ILE A 95 -14.76 3.69 8.47
N GLY A 96 -15.16 2.89 9.48
CA GLY A 96 -16.36 3.15 10.28
C GLY A 96 -16.29 4.50 10.98
N ALA A 97 -15.20 4.77 11.69
CA ALA A 97 -14.96 6.04 12.36
C ALA A 97 -14.95 7.24 11.39
N LEU A 98 -14.36 7.06 10.19
CA LEU A 98 -14.42 8.10 9.15
C LEU A 98 -15.87 8.42 8.74
N LYS A 99 -16.70 7.37 8.55
CA LYS A 99 -18.12 7.51 8.17
C LYS A 99 -18.97 8.11 9.27
N ASP A 100 -18.63 7.85 10.52
CA ASP A 100 -19.29 8.44 11.69
C ASP A 100 -18.87 9.90 11.95
N GLY A 101 -17.90 10.42 11.14
CA GLY A 101 -17.38 11.78 11.29
C GLY A 101 -16.38 11.94 12.44
N GLU A 102 -15.86 10.85 12.99
CA GLU A 102 -14.85 10.85 14.06
C GLU A 102 -13.45 11.18 13.50
N PHE A 103 -13.33 12.34 12.85
CA PHE A 103 -12.14 12.73 12.10
C PHE A 103 -10.89 12.85 12.98
N ASP A 104 -11.05 13.35 14.21
CA ASP A 104 -9.93 13.45 15.17
C ASP A 104 -9.38 12.05 15.53
N TYR A 105 -10.27 11.07 15.67
CA TYR A 105 -9.84 9.68 15.92
C TYR A 105 -9.02 9.14 14.75
N VAL A 106 -9.51 9.30 13.51
CA VAL A 106 -8.84 8.81 12.31
C VAL A 106 -7.49 9.52 12.11
N GLU A 107 -7.43 10.84 12.28
CA GLU A 107 -6.18 11.59 12.16
C GLU A 107 -5.17 11.18 13.23
N ASN A 108 -5.60 11.02 14.48
CA ASN A 108 -4.73 10.57 15.58
C ASN A 108 -4.22 9.14 15.37
N GLU A 109 -5.05 8.23 14.84
CA GLU A 109 -4.63 6.87 14.49
C GLU A 109 -3.47 6.89 13.50
N ILE A 110 -3.59 7.67 12.41
CA ILE A 110 -2.54 7.81 11.40
C ILE A 110 -1.28 8.45 11.99
N ARG A 111 -1.45 9.51 12.79
CA ARG A 111 -0.36 10.24 13.41
C ARG A 111 0.46 9.37 14.37
N GLU A 112 -0.19 8.63 15.26
CA GLU A 112 0.50 7.77 16.22
C GLU A 112 1.26 6.65 15.53
N ILE A 113 0.73 6.09 14.43
CA ILE A 113 1.46 5.12 13.61
C ILE A 113 2.67 5.78 12.97
N LYS A 114 2.52 6.98 12.36
CA LYS A 114 3.65 7.70 11.75
C LYS A 114 4.75 8.02 12.76
N GLU A 115 4.39 8.49 13.93
CA GLU A 115 5.34 8.77 15.01
C GLU A 115 6.06 7.49 15.47
N THR A 116 5.33 6.38 15.59
CA THR A 116 5.89 5.09 16.00
C THR A 116 6.91 4.53 15.01
N ILE A 117 6.69 4.70 13.72
CA ILE A 117 7.60 4.21 12.69
C ILE A 117 8.73 5.20 12.35
N GLY A 118 8.65 6.43 12.85
CA GLY A 118 9.68 7.46 12.68
C GLY A 118 9.92 7.84 11.21
N ASN A 119 11.15 7.71 10.75
CA ASN A 119 11.53 8.08 9.38
C ASN A 119 11.13 7.07 8.30
N ASN A 120 10.52 5.95 8.68
CA ASN A 120 10.02 4.98 7.71
C ASN A 120 8.78 5.51 6.98
N VAL A 121 8.50 4.95 5.81
CA VAL A 121 7.41 5.40 4.94
C VAL A 121 6.07 4.89 5.46
N LEU A 122 5.10 5.80 5.63
CA LEU A 122 3.70 5.48 5.93
C LEU A 122 2.83 5.69 4.69
N LYS A 123 2.11 4.64 4.29
CA LYS A 123 1.07 4.71 3.25
C LYS A 123 -0.28 4.43 3.89
N VAL A 124 -1.23 5.32 3.69
CA VAL A 124 -2.57 5.27 4.30
C VAL A 124 -3.56 4.74 3.28
N ILE A 125 -4.06 3.53 3.50
CA ILE A 125 -5.10 2.90 2.68
C ILE A 125 -6.45 3.46 3.12
N ILE A 126 -7.10 4.21 2.24
CA ILE A 126 -8.41 4.81 2.53
C ILE A 126 -9.58 3.93 2.10
N GLU A 127 -9.35 2.87 1.31
CA GLU A 127 -10.34 1.92 0.76
C GLU A 127 -11.44 2.63 -0.01
N THR A 128 -11.08 3.21 -1.13
CA THR A 128 -11.92 4.12 -1.94
C THR A 128 -13.29 3.55 -2.30
N CYS A 129 -13.40 2.22 -2.48
CA CYS A 129 -14.65 1.57 -2.86
C CYS A 129 -15.78 1.65 -1.82
N TYR A 130 -15.47 2.01 -0.58
CA TYR A 130 -16.46 2.22 0.49
C TYR A 130 -16.78 3.69 0.75
N LEU A 131 -16.11 4.63 0.06
CA LEU A 131 -16.17 6.06 0.35
C LEU A 131 -16.83 6.85 -0.79
N THR A 132 -17.59 7.85 -0.40
CA THR A 132 -18.00 8.93 -1.31
C THR A 132 -16.81 9.82 -1.65
N ASP A 133 -16.90 10.65 -2.69
CA ASP A 133 -15.81 11.55 -3.08
C ASP A 133 -15.45 12.54 -1.97
N GLU A 134 -16.44 13.02 -1.20
CA GLU A 134 -16.19 13.90 -0.05
C GLU A 134 -15.45 13.17 1.08
N GLU A 135 -15.82 11.92 1.38
CA GLU A 135 -15.11 11.08 2.35
C GLU A 135 -13.68 10.77 1.90
N LYS A 136 -13.44 10.51 0.59
CA LYS A 136 -12.09 10.32 0.02
C LYS A 136 -11.22 11.57 0.20
N LYS A 137 -11.77 12.75 -0.10
CA LYS A 137 -11.08 14.02 0.11
C LYS A 137 -10.73 14.20 1.59
N LYS A 138 -11.68 13.97 2.48
CA LYS A 138 -11.48 14.07 3.92
C LYS A 138 -10.38 13.13 4.40
N ALA A 139 -10.41 11.85 4.00
CA ALA A 139 -9.38 10.88 4.37
C ALA A 139 -7.97 11.30 3.87
N CYS A 140 -7.87 11.89 2.67
CA CYS A 140 -6.62 12.46 2.16
C CYS A 140 -6.14 13.65 3.00
N GLU A 141 -7.03 14.57 3.39
CA GLU A 141 -6.71 15.71 4.27
C GLU A 141 -6.18 15.26 5.64
N LEU A 142 -6.87 14.30 6.28
CA LEU A 142 -6.46 13.73 7.56
C LEU A 142 -5.09 13.06 7.46
N SER A 143 -4.84 12.35 6.35
CA SER A 143 -3.54 11.72 6.08
C SER A 143 -2.42 12.76 5.96
N LEU A 144 -2.67 13.89 5.27
CA LEU A 144 -1.71 14.99 5.18
C LEU A 144 -1.44 15.65 6.54
N ASN A 145 -2.48 15.92 7.33
CA ASN A 145 -2.35 16.51 8.66
C ASN A 145 -1.52 15.63 9.59
N ALA A 146 -1.68 14.32 9.45
CA ALA A 146 -0.93 13.31 10.20
C ALA A 146 0.48 13.03 9.61
N LYS A 147 0.90 13.75 8.56
CA LYS A 147 2.22 13.63 7.91
C LYS A 147 2.48 12.25 7.29
N ALA A 148 1.44 11.61 6.76
CA ALA A 148 1.62 10.41 5.96
C ALA A 148 2.41 10.73 4.68
N ASP A 149 3.27 9.80 4.25
CA ASP A 149 4.07 9.96 3.03
C ASP A 149 3.26 9.64 1.77
N PHE A 150 2.27 8.76 1.90
CA PHE A 150 1.38 8.34 0.81
C PHE A 150 -0.08 8.23 1.27
N VAL A 151 -0.98 8.48 0.34
CA VAL A 151 -2.34 7.94 0.36
C VAL A 151 -2.43 6.79 -0.64
N LYS A 152 -3.11 5.70 -0.27
CA LYS A 152 -3.26 4.49 -1.08
C LYS A 152 -4.74 4.20 -1.31
N THR A 153 -5.11 3.80 -2.52
CA THR A 153 -6.51 3.61 -2.88
C THR A 153 -7.16 2.47 -2.12
N SER A 154 -6.59 1.27 -2.16
CA SER A 154 -7.35 0.05 -1.84
C SER A 154 -6.50 -1.04 -1.21
N THR A 155 -7.17 -1.91 -0.45
CA THR A 155 -6.58 -3.16 0.05
C THR A 155 -6.49 -4.24 -1.03
N GLY A 156 -7.44 -4.25 -1.97
CA GLY A 156 -7.67 -5.34 -2.93
C GLY A 156 -8.55 -6.47 -2.37
N PHE A 157 -9.08 -6.32 -1.16
CA PHE A 157 -10.00 -7.25 -0.48
C PHE A 157 -11.41 -6.68 -0.32
N GLY A 158 -11.61 -5.41 -0.68
CA GLY A 158 -12.92 -4.78 -0.71
C GLY A 158 -13.72 -5.12 -1.98
N THR A 159 -14.83 -4.42 -2.16
CA THR A 159 -15.74 -4.60 -3.31
C THR A 159 -15.21 -4.04 -4.62
N GLY A 160 -14.15 -3.20 -4.56
CA GLY A 160 -13.49 -2.58 -5.71
C GLY A 160 -11.99 -2.36 -5.47
N GLY A 161 -11.30 -1.96 -6.52
CA GLY A 161 -9.88 -1.60 -6.50
C GLY A 161 -9.65 -0.14 -6.92
N ALA A 162 -8.43 0.18 -7.35
CA ALA A 162 -8.11 1.50 -7.87
C ALA A 162 -8.94 1.84 -9.11
N THR A 163 -9.39 3.09 -9.19
CA THR A 163 -9.96 3.68 -10.41
C THR A 163 -9.13 4.88 -10.85
N PHE A 164 -9.23 5.27 -12.11
CA PHE A 164 -8.53 6.45 -12.62
C PHE A 164 -9.06 7.74 -11.98
N GLU A 165 -10.35 7.77 -11.73
CA GLU A 165 -11.06 8.86 -11.07
C GLU A 165 -10.56 9.04 -9.63
N ASP A 166 -10.43 7.95 -8.86
CA ASP A 166 -9.93 7.98 -7.50
C ASP A 166 -8.48 8.49 -7.44
N VAL A 167 -7.60 7.96 -8.28
CA VAL A 167 -6.20 8.41 -8.31
C VAL A 167 -6.10 9.89 -8.65
N LYS A 168 -6.88 10.37 -9.64
CA LYS A 168 -6.93 11.79 -10.01
C LYS A 168 -7.47 12.64 -8.86
N LEU A 169 -8.55 12.21 -8.19
CA LEU A 169 -9.14 12.90 -7.05
C LEU A 169 -8.13 12.99 -5.89
N MET A 170 -7.55 11.86 -5.49
CA MET A 170 -6.58 11.80 -4.40
C MET A 170 -5.36 12.69 -4.70
N LYS A 171 -4.80 12.63 -5.93
CA LYS A 171 -3.68 13.49 -6.35
C LYS A 171 -4.06 14.97 -6.32
N SER A 172 -5.29 15.33 -6.67
CA SER A 172 -5.75 16.72 -6.62
C SER A 172 -5.80 17.28 -5.19
N VAL A 173 -6.05 16.42 -4.18
CA VAL A 173 -6.08 16.81 -2.76
C VAL A 173 -4.68 16.88 -2.17
N VAL A 174 -3.86 15.84 -2.40
CA VAL A 174 -2.55 15.77 -1.74
C VAL A 174 -1.48 16.61 -2.42
N GLY A 175 -1.67 16.97 -3.71
CA GLY A 175 -0.69 17.74 -4.48
C GLY A 175 0.70 17.12 -4.42
N ASP A 176 1.70 17.94 -4.07
CA ASP A 176 3.08 17.50 -3.88
C ASP A 176 3.46 17.27 -2.40
N LYS A 177 2.47 17.39 -1.49
CA LYS A 177 2.69 17.19 -0.05
C LYS A 177 2.75 15.72 0.35
N ALA A 178 2.09 14.85 -0.41
CA ALA A 178 2.18 13.40 -0.28
C ALA A 178 2.08 12.73 -1.66
N GLN A 179 2.46 11.46 -1.71
CA GLN A 179 2.41 10.66 -2.93
C GLN A 179 1.12 9.84 -2.99
N VAL A 180 0.82 9.27 -4.17
CA VAL A 180 -0.34 8.40 -4.38
C VAL A 180 0.12 7.01 -4.78
N LYS A 181 -0.41 5.97 -4.09
CA LYS A 181 -0.25 4.57 -4.48
C LYS A 181 -1.58 4.03 -5.01
N ALA A 182 -1.58 3.54 -6.25
CA ALA A 182 -2.71 2.81 -6.82
C ALA A 182 -2.57 1.30 -6.54
N SER A 183 -3.61 0.65 -6.04
CA SER A 183 -3.62 -0.78 -5.75
C SER A 183 -5.01 -1.39 -5.83
N GLY A 184 -5.06 -2.73 -6.02
CA GLY A 184 -6.32 -3.42 -6.29
C GLY A 184 -6.68 -3.38 -7.77
N GLY A 185 -6.53 -4.51 -8.46
CA GLY A 185 -6.88 -4.65 -9.89
C GLY A 185 -5.85 -4.10 -10.89
N VAL A 186 -4.67 -3.69 -10.47
CA VAL A 186 -3.60 -3.24 -11.38
C VAL A 186 -2.93 -4.47 -12.02
N LYS A 187 -3.31 -4.82 -13.26
CA LYS A 187 -2.89 -6.07 -13.89
C LYS A 187 -2.12 -5.89 -15.20
N TYR A 188 -2.35 -4.80 -15.94
CA TYR A 188 -1.86 -4.61 -17.30
C TYR A 188 -0.94 -3.39 -17.40
N LEU A 189 0.02 -3.46 -18.31
CA LEU A 189 1.00 -2.40 -18.55
C LEU A 189 0.33 -1.06 -18.88
N GLU A 190 -0.68 -1.05 -19.75
CA GLU A 190 -1.34 0.20 -20.15
C GLU A 190 -2.12 0.84 -19.00
N THR A 191 -2.80 0.01 -18.17
CA THR A 191 -3.47 0.49 -16.95
C THR A 191 -2.46 1.05 -15.95
N ALA A 192 -1.32 0.38 -15.77
CA ALA A 192 -0.23 0.82 -14.89
C ALA A 192 0.34 2.17 -15.35
N LYS A 193 0.64 2.33 -16.65
CA LYS A 193 1.09 3.60 -17.22
C LYS A 193 0.06 4.71 -16.98
N LYS A 194 -1.23 4.42 -17.18
CA LYS A 194 -2.29 5.41 -16.99
C LYS A 194 -2.37 5.90 -15.54
N TYR A 195 -2.23 5.02 -14.54
CA TYR A 195 -2.16 5.46 -13.14
C TYR A 195 -0.96 6.37 -12.88
N ILE A 196 0.20 6.06 -13.47
CA ILE A 196 1.40 6.91 -13.34
C ILE A 196 1.18 8.28 -13.97
N GLU A 197 0.61 8.35 -15.18
CA GLU A 197 0.24 9.61 -15.85
C GLU A 197 -0.73 10.47 -15.01
N LEU A 198 -1.62 9.83 -14.24
CA LEU A 198 -2.57 10.50 -13.34
C LEU A 198 -1.95 10.89 -11.99
N GLY A 199 -0.67 10.61 -11.78
CA GLY A 199 0.08 11.06 -10.61
C GLY A 199 0.34 9.99 -9.55
N ALA A 200 0.05 8.71 -9.81
CA ALA A 200 0.51 7.65 -8.95
C ALA A 200 2.03 7.47 -9.08
N THR A 201 2.71 7.40 -7.95
CA THR A 201 4.17 7.18 -7.89
C THR A 201 4.52 5.78 -7.40
N ARG A 202 3.50 4.97 -7.05
CA ARG A 202 3.66 3.58 -6.65
C ARG A 202 2.44 2.76 -7.09
N LEU A 203 2.67 1.48 -7.41
CA LEU A 203 1.66 0.52 -7.85
C LEU A 203 1.74 -0.74 -7.02
N GLY A 204 0.66 -1.07 -6.28
CA GLY A 204 0.53 -2.34 -5.56
C GLY A 204 -0.10 -3.40 -6.45
N THR A 205 0.63 -4.48 -6.74
CA THR A 205 0.14 -5.54 -7.64
C THR A 205 0.79 -6.89 -7.38
N SER A 206 0.05 -7.96 -7.60
CA SER A 206 0.56 -9.33 -7.71
C SER A 206 1.00 -9.70 -9.14
N SER A 207 0.73 -8.82 -10.11
CA SER A 207 1.00 -9.02 -11.54
C SER A 207 2.24 -8.26 -12.02
N GLY A 208 3.19 -7.94 -11.12
CA GLY A 208 4.36 -7.10 -11.44
C GLY A 208 5.15 -7.59 -12.65
N ILE A 209 5.37 -8.91 -12.76
CA ILE A 209 6.09 -9.53 -13.88
C ILE A 209 5.34 -9.31 -15.20
N ALA A 210 4.03 -9.57 -15.22
CA ALA A 210 3.22 -9.38 -16.42
C ALA A 210 3.25 -7.92 -16.90
N ILE A 211 3.18 -6.97 -15.95
CA ILE A 211 3.25 -5.53 -16.25
C ILE A 211 4.59 -5.16 -16.90
N VAL A 212 5.73 -5.55 -16.30
CA VAL A 212 7.04 -5.16 -16.86
C VAL A 212 7.37 -5.86 -18.17
N MET A 213 6.82 -7.06 -18.40
CA MET A 213 7.00 -7.80 -19.64
C MET A 213 5.97 -7.47 -20.72
N GLY A 214 4.95 -6.64 -20.43
CA GLY A 214 3.86 -6.31 -21.33
C GLY A 214 2.96 -7.51 -21.68
N LEU A 215 2.83 -8.48 -20.75
CA LEU A 215 2.04 -9.68 -20.93
C LEU A 215 0.63 -9.52 -20.35
N GLU A 216 -0.33 -10.29 -20.86
CA GLU A 216 -1.63 -10.42 -20.21
C GLU A 216 -1.49 -11.19 -18.89
N SER A 217 -2.17 -10.73 -17.84
CA SER A 217 -2.12 -11.36 -16.52
C SER A 217 -3.38 -12.18 -16.28
N GLU A 218 -3.21 -13.50 -16.09
CA GLU A 218 -4.29 -14.40 -15.69
C GLU A 218 -4.52 -14.43 -14.16
N LYS A 219 -3.64 -13.77 -13.37
CA LYS A 219 -3.75 -13.80 -11.90
C LYS A 219 -4.94 -12.99 -11.39
N ALA A 220 -5.84 -13.65 -10.66
CA ALA A 220 -6.92 -13.00 -9.93
C ALA A 220 -6.43 -12.59 -8.53
N GLY A 221 -6.55 -11.30 -8.19
CA GLY A 221 -6.43 -10.77 -6.82
C GLY A 221 -5.09 -11.01 -6.09
N TYR A 222 -5.06 -10.55 -4.88
CA TYR A 222 -3.95 -10.76 -3.92
C TYR A 222 -4.03 -12.11 -3.20
#